data_03878c9768e13b7d34406bfc04cffb13
#
_entry.id   03878c9768e13b7d34406bfc04cffb13
#
_cell.length_a   1.000
_cell.length_b   1.000
_cell.length_c   1.000
_cell.angle_alpha   90.00
_cell.angle_beta   90.00
_cell.angle_gamma   90.00
#
_symmetry.space_group_name_H-M   'P 1'
#
loop_
_entity.id
_entity.type
_entity.pdbx_description
1 polymer ?
#
loop_
_entity_poly.entity_id
_entity_poly.type
_entity_poly.pdbx_seq_one_letter_code
_entity_poly.pdbx_strand_id
1 'polypeptide(L)'
;MSDNRAHLEEKYTWDLTTIFATDADWENEYESTVQDLKKAGAYAGHLLDSAKNLLEATELYMSLMRRLEKIYVYASMKNDQDTTVGLYQEYQAKASNLYSQLSEAFAYFEPEFMALDDKKLAEFKEQEPGLGLYDHYFERLLANKDHVLSQEAEELLAAAGDIFNGPTDTFNVLDNADILFPWVSDGQGDVVELTHGNFITLMESKDRDIRKGAYEAMYGTYEQFQHTYAQTLQGVVKVHNYQAKVRHYKSARHAALAANFIPESVYDSLLESVNKHLPLLHRYLDLRKKVLGLDELKMYDVYTPLSETETALTYEESLKKAEEVLAIFGEEYSKGVHVAFTERWIDVHPNKGKRSGAYSGGAYDTNAFMLLNWQDTLDNLFTLVHETGHSLHSTFTRQTQPYVYGDYPIFLAEIASTTNENILTETLLKEVKDDKTRFAILNHYLDGFKGTVFRQTQFAEFEHAIHEADASGQILTADFMNKLYADLNEKYYNLKAEDNYEIQFEWERIPHFYMNYYVYQYATGFAAASYLAEKIVHGTEEDKEAYLTYLKAGSSDYPLEVIKKAGVDMTNTDYLDAAFKVFEDRLVELEALVEKGVHLS
;
A
#
# COMPACT_ATOMS: atom_id res chain seq x y z
N MET A 1 18.99 21.70 -6.88
CA MET A 1 19.38 21.38 -8.26
C MET A 1 19.58 19.88 -8.33
N SER A 2 18.86 19.16 -9.17
CA SER A 2 19.03 17.72 -9.32
C SER A 2 20.39 17.46 -10.00
N ASP A 3 21.34 16.97 -9.22
CA ASP A 3 22.66 16.67 -9.74
C ASP A 3 22.60 15.49 -10.73
N ASN A 4 23.55 15.48 -11.65
CA ASN A 4 23.75 14.34 -12.54
C ASN A 4 24.17 13.13 -11.67
N ARG A 5 23.51 11.97 -11.82
CA ARG A 5 23.80 10.74 -11.07
C ARG A 5 25.30 10.39 -11.07
N ALA A 6 26.03 10.70 -12.14
CA ALA A 6 27.47 10.47 -12.24
C ALA A 6 28.32 11.21 -11.19
N HIS A 7 27.75 12.22 -10.51
CA HIS A 7 28.43 12.99 -9.47
C HIS A 7 28.08 12.54 -8.05
N LEU A 8 27.17 11.57 -7.89
CA LEU A 8 26.83 11.02 -6.57
C LEU A 8 27.97 10.14 -6.07
N GLU A 9 28.29 10.27 -4.78
CA GLU A 9 29.21 9.36 -4.14
C GLU A 9 28.63 7.93 -4.12
N GLU A 10 29.46 6.94 -4.44
CA GLU A 10 29.06 5.53 -4.55
C GLU A 10 28.35 5.00 -3.30
N LYS A 11 28.76 5.44 -2.12
CA LYS A 11 28.16 5.03 -0.84
C LYS A 11 26.67 5.41 -0.68
N TYR A 12 26.19 6.38 -1.46
CA TYR A 12 24.79 6.82 -1.47
C TYR A 12 23.96 6.21 -2.59
N THR A 13 24.53 5.26 -3.29
CA THR A 13 23.85 4.53 -4.37
C THR A 13 23.78 3.05 -4.02
N TRP A 14 22.69 2.41 -4.39
CA TRP A 14 22.56 0.97 -4.22
C TRP A 14 23.53 0.16 -5.10
N ASP A 15 23.90 -1.04 -4.66
CA ASP A 15 24.79 -1.92 -5.42
C ASP A 15 24.00 -3.02 -6.14
N LEU A 16 23.55 -2.73 -7.35
CA LEU A 16 22.83 -3.69 -8.17
C LEU A 16 23.72 -4.78 -8.80
N THR A 17 25.04 -4.66 -8.69
CA THR A 17 25.97 -5.73 -9.15
C THR A 17 25.82 -7.01 -8.33
N THR A 18 25.22 -6.93 -7.14
CA THR A 18 24.85 -8.09 -6.32
C THR A 18 23.69 -8.89 -6.92
N ILE A 19 22.91 -8.32 -7.84
CA ILE A 19 21.86 -9.03 -8.58
C ILE A 19 22.44 -9.67 -9.83
N PHE A 20 23.02 -8.86 -10.73
CA PHE A 20 23.79 -9.26 -11.91
C PHE A 20 25.04 -8.40 -11.97
N ALA A 21 26.20 -9.04 -12.09
CA ALA A 21 27.49 -8.33 -12.10
C ALA A 21 27.59 -7.35 -13.28
N THR A 22 27.01 -7.71 -14.42
CA THR A 22 26.97 -6.89 -15.64
C THR A 22 25.62 -6.97 -16.34
N ASP A 23 25.34 -6.01 -17.22
CA ASP A 23 24.17 -6.06 -18.11
C ASP A 23 24.19 -7.30 -19.02
N ALA A 24 25.38 -7.76 -19.44
CA ALA A 24 25.51 -8.99 -20.22
C ALA A 24 25.08 -10.25 -19.43
N ASP A 25 25.32 -10.30 -18.13
CA ASP A 25 24.85 -11.39 -17.27
C ASP A 25 23.32 -11.40 -17.19
N TRP A 26 22.70 -10.22 -17.12
CA TRP A 26 21.24 -10.09 -17.18
C TRP A 26 20.68 -10.59 -18.51
N GLU A 27 21.28 -10.18 -19.64
CA GLU A 27 20.87 -10.62 -20.99
C GLU A 27 20.97 -12.14 -21.13
N ASN A 28 22.05 -12.74 -20.67
CA ASN A 28 22.24 -14.20 -20.69
C ASN A 28 21.17 -14.93 -19.86
N GLU A 29 20.84 -14.43 -18.68
CA GLU A 29 19.80 -15.01 -17.82
C GLU A 29 18.40 -14.84 -18.43
N TYR A 30 18.12 -13.68 -19.03
CA TYR A 30 16.88 -13.44 -19.76
C TYR A 30 16.71 -14.46 -20.91
N GLU A 31 17.71 -14.60 -21.78
CA GLU A 31 17.67 -15.53 -22.90
C GLU A 31 17.54 -16.99 -22.44
N SER A 32 18.27 -17.38 -21.41
CA SER A 32 18.19 -18.70 -20.82
C SER A 32 16.79 -19.01 -20.27
N THR A 33 16.18 -18.03 -19.58
CA THR A 33 14.81 -18.16 -19.04
C THR A 33 13.78 -18.30 -20.16
N VAL A 34 13.90 -17.52 -21.25
CA VAL A 34 13.06 -17.64 -22.44
C VAL A 34 13.15 -19.04 -23.08
N GLN A 35 14.36 -19.63 -23.13
CA GLN A 35 14.50 -21.01 -23.67
C GLN A 35 13.86 -22.04 -22.75
N ASP A 36 14.07 -21.91 -21.43
CA ASP A 36 13.50 -22.86 -20.46
C ASP A 36 11.98 -22.78 -20.39
N LEU A 37 11.38 -21.61 -20.64
CA LEU A 37 9.94 -21.42 -20.69
C LEU A 37 9.26 -22.33 -21.72
N LYS A 38 9.93 -22.68 -22.80
CA LYS A 38 9.40 -23.60 -23.82
C LYS A 38 9.09 -24.99 -23.26
N LYS A 39 9.68 -25.38 -22.13
CA LYS A 39 9.42 -26.64 -21.45
C LYS A 39 8.03 -26.72 -20.81
N ALA A 40 7.42 -25.56 -20.52
CA ALA A 40 6.11 -25.49 -19.85
C ALA A 40 5.01 -26.24 -20.63
N GLY A 41 5.02 -26.13 -21.95
CA GLY A 41 4.05 -26.79 -22.83
C GLY A 41 4.06 -28.33 -22.80
N ALA A 42 5.12 -28.96 -22.30
CA ALA A 42 5.20 -30.41 -22.20
C ALA A 42 4.20 -31.02 -21.22
N TYR A 43 3.73 -30.23 -20.25
CA TYR A 43 2.78 -30.68 -19.22
C TYR A 43 1.32 -30.29 -19.51
N ALA A 44 1.08 -29.45 -20.51
CA ALA A 44 -0.28 -29.03 -20.89
C ALA A 44 -1.09 -30.25 -21.39
N GLY A 45 -2.23 -30.50 -20.75
CA GLY A 45 -3.06 -31.70 -20.99
C GLY A 45 -2.53 -32.99 -20.35
N HIS A 46 -1.37 -32.92 -19.65
CA HIS A 46 -0.69 -34.06 -19.02
C HIS A 46 -0.33 -33.83 -17.55
N LEU A 47 -0.78 -32.72 -16.95
CA LEU A 47 -0.41 -32.35 -15.59
C LEU A 47 -0.73 -33.45 -14.57
N LEU A 48 -1.88 -34.09 -14.71
CA LEU A 48 -2.42 -35.11 -13.79
C LEU A 48 -2.19 -36.56 -14.24
N ASP A 49 -1.42 -36.81 -15.30
CA ASP A 49 -1.11 -38.14 -15.75
C ASP A 49 -0.31 -38.95 -14.71
N SER A 50 0.51 -38.25 -13.91
CA SER A 50 1.27 -38.85 -12.81
C SER A 50 1.59 -37.81 -11.72
N ALA A 51 1.87 -38.30 -10.51
CA ALA A 51 2.40 -37.47 -9.42
C ALA A 51 3.71 -36.76 -9.82
N LYS A 52 4.55 -37.43 -10.59
CA LYS A 52 5.79 -36.90 -11.13
C LYS A 52 5.55 -35.71 -12.04
N ASN A 53 4.58 -35.78 -12.96
CA ASN A 53 4.25 -34.65 -13.84
C ASN A 53 3.79 -33.42 -13.04
N LEU A 54 2.94 -33.62 -12.03
CA LEU A 54 2.49 -32.53 -11.19
C LEU A 54 3.67 -31.89 -10.44
N LEU A 55 4.56 -32.69 -9.85
CA LEU A 55 5.73 -32.17 -9.15
C LEU A 55 6.66 -31.40 -10.09
N GLU A 56 7.05 -32.01 -11.20
CA GLU A 56 7.98 -31.39 -12.17
C GLU A 56 7.42 -30.10 -12.77
N ALA A 57 6.12 -30.06 -13.11
CA ALA A 57 5.47 -28.85 -13.62
C ALA A 57 5.42 -27.73 -12.56
N THR A 58 5.13 -28.09 -11.29
CA THR A 58 5.12 -27.13 -10.17
C THR A 58 6.52 -26.57 -9.93
N GLU A 59 7.53 -27.42 -9.89
CA GLU A 59 8.94 -27.01 -9.68
C GLU A 59 9.44 -26.15 -10.86
N LEU A 60 9.07 -26.48 -12.10
CA LEU A 60 9.42 -25.68 -13.26
C LEU A 60 8.79 -24.29 -13.18
N TYR A 61 7.50 -24.21 -12.85
CA TYR A 61 6.80 -22.93 -12.67
C TYR A 61 7.49 -22.07 -11.60
N MET A 62 7.74 -22.63 -10.41
CA MET A 62 8.39 -21.92 -9.31
C MET A 62 9.82 -21.48 -9.67
N SER A 63 10.58 -22.31 -10.36
CA SER A 63 11.93 -21.98 -10.79
C SER A 63 11.95 -20.84 -11.81
N LEU A 64 11.05 -20.86 -12.79
CA LEU A 64 10.96 -19.82 -13.81
C LEU A 64 10.48 -18.49 -13.23
N MET A 65 9.49 -18.51 -12.34
CA MET A 65 9.02 -17.32 -11.63
C MET A 65 10.14 -16.68 -10.80
N ARG A 66 10.87 -17.48 -10.02
CA ARG A 66 11.99 -17.04 -9.21
C ARG A 66 13.09 -16.35 -10.03
N ARG A 67 13.41 -16.89 -11.19
CA ARG A 67 14.37 -16.30 -12.14
C ARG A 67 13.82 -15.03 -12.77
N LEU A 68 12.57 -15.04 -13.17
CA LEU A 68 11.89 -13.89 -13.77
C LEU A 68 11.83 -12.70 -12.79
N GLU A 69 11.50 -12.94 -11.52
CA GLU A 69 11.48 -11.89 -10.51
C GLU A 69 12.85 -11.21 -10.37
N LYS A 70 13.93 -11.98 -10.38
CA LYS A 70 15.30 -11.45 -10.34
C LYS A 70 15.63 -10.62 -11.59
N ILE A 71 15.23 -11.09 -12.77
CA ILE A 71 15.36 -10.39 -14.05
C ILE A 71 14.59 -9.06 -14.02
N TYR A 72 13.34 -9.10 -13.55
CA TYR A 72 12.46 -7.93 -13.48
C TYR A 72 12.99 -6.87 -12.50
N VAL A 73 13.41 -7.28 -11.32
CA VAL A 73 13.90 -6.38 -10.27
C VAL A 73 15.15 -5.62 -10.76
N TYR A 74 16.11 -6.31 -11.36
CA TYR A 74 17.30 -5.63 -11.92
C TYR A 74 16.91 -4.60 -12.97
N ALA A 75 16.10 -4.98 -13.94
CA ALA A 75 15.65 -4.10 -15.02
C ALA A 75 14.93 -2.85 -14.48
N SER A 76 13.98 -3.05 -13.54
CA SER A 76 13.21 -1.97 -12.93
C SER A 76 14.09 -1.03 -12.11
N MET A 77 14.99 -1.55 -11.29
CA MET A 77 15.87 -0.71 -10.47
C MET A 77 16.90 0.06 -11.29
N LYS A 78 17.42 -0.53 -12.37
CA LYS A 78 18.26 0.18 -13.34
C LYS A 78 17.50 1.31 -14.03
N ASN A 79 16.24 1.08 -14.38
CA ASN A 79 15.38 2.12 -14.96
C ASN A 79 15.04 3.21 -13.93
N ASP A 80 14.75 2.86 -12.68
CA ASP A 80 14.36 3.80 -11.63
C ASP A 80 15.49 4.74 -11.20
N GLN A 81 16.76 4.35 -11.40
CA GLN A 81 17.92 5.21 -11.17
C GLN A 81 17.94 6.42 -12.10
N ASP A 82 17.53 6.22 -13.36
CA ASP A 82 17.41 7.23 -14.39
C ASP A 82 16.49 6.74 -15.50
N THR A 83 15.24 7.15 -15.43
CA THR A 83 14.19 6.76 -16.38
C THR A 83 14.41 7.28 -17.80
N THR A 84 15.44 8.11 -18.05
CA THR A 84 15.77 8.63 -19.39
C THR A 84 16.68 7.70 -20.18
N VAL A 85 17.22 6.63 -19.57
CA VAL A 85 18.13 5.69 -20.22
C VAL A 85 17.36 4.64 -21.03
N GLY A 86 17.37 4.77 -22.35
CA GLY A 86 16.61 3.91 -23.27
C GLY A 86 16.91 2.42 -23.13
N LEU A 87 18.15 2.03 -22.82
CA LEU A 87 18.53 0.63 -22.59
C LEU A 87 17.73 0.00 -21.44
N TYR A 88 17.59 0.71 -20.33
CA TYR A 88 16.90 0.16 -19.17
C TYR A 88 15.36 0.22 -19.28
N GLN A 89 14.84 1.17 -20.07
CA GLN A 89 13.44 1.12 -20.53
C GLN A 89 13.17 -0.15 -21.35
N GLU A 90 14.10 -0.52 -22.26
CA GLU A 90 14.01 -1.75 -23.06
C GLU A 90 14.08 -2.99 -22.17
N TYR A 91 15.00 -3.04 -21.21
CA TYR A 91 15.10 -4.17 -20.26
C TYR A 91 13.83 -4.35 -19.45
N GLN A 92 13.25 -3.28 -18.95
CA GLN A 92 12.00 -3.33 -18.20
C GLN A 92 10.84 -3.84 -19.08
N ALA A 93 10.75 -3.37 -20.32
CA ALA A 93 9.74 -3.85 -21.26
C ALA A 93 9.92 -5.34 -21.60
N LYS A 94 11.16 -5.79 -21.81
CA LYS A 94 11.47 -7.22 -22.02
C LYS A 94 11.07 -8.08 -20.82
N ALA A 95 11.39 -7.66 -19.61
CA ALA A 95 11.05 -8.37 -18.37
C ALA A 95 9.52 -8.45 -18.18
N SER A 96 8.80 -7.36 -18.42
CA SER A 96 7.33 -7.33 -18.34
C SER A 96 6.68 -8.26 -19.39
N ASN A 97 7.21 -8.28 -20.61
CA ASN A 97 6.73 -9.17 -21.67
C ASN A 97 7.01 -10.64 -21.33
N LEU A 98 8.16 -10.95 -20.75
CA LEU A 98 8.49 -12.32 -20.31
C LEU A 98 7.53 -12.79 -19.21
N TYR A 99 7.09 -11.89 -18.33
CA TYR A 99 6.08 -12.18 -17.33
C TYR A 99 4.76 -12.61 -17.97
N SER A 100 4.31 -11.87 -18.98
CA SER A 100 3.10 -12.22 -19.75
C SER A 100 3.23 -13.57 -20.47
N GLN A 101 4.38 -13.83 -21.08
CA GLN A 101 4.65 -15.11 -21.74
C GLN A 101 4.65 -16.28 -20.77
N LEU A 102 5.19 -16.11 -19.56
CA LEU A 102 5.17 -17.14 -18.52
C LEU A 102 3.74 -17.43 -18.06
N SER A 103 2.95 -16.38 -17.82
CA SER A 103 1.54 -16.52 -17.44
C SER A 103 0.73 -17.27 -18.51
N GLU A 104 0.97 -16.96 -19.78
CA GLU A 104 0.34 -17.66 -20.92
C GLU A 104 0.77 -19.12 -20.98
N ALA A 105 2.06 -19.40 -20.86
CA ALA A 105 2.62 -20.74 -20.96
C ALA A 105 2.12 -21.70 -19.86
N PHE A 106 1.76 -21.18 -18.69
CA PHE A 106 1.21 -21.95 -17.56
C PHE A 106 -0.30 -21.76 -17.36
N ALA A 107 -1.01 -21.14 -18.30
CA ALA A 107 -2.46 -20.93 -18.19
C ALA A 107 -3.26 -22.23 -18.02
N TYR A 108 -2.72 -23.37 -18.44
CA TYR A 108 -3.34 -24.69 -18.26
C TYR A 108 -3.28 -25.20 -16.80
N PHE A 109 -2.33 -24.70 -15.98
CA PHE A 109 -1.98 -25.33 -14.71
C PHE A 109 -3.15 -25.33 -13.70
N GLU A 110 -3.74 -24.18 -13.43
CA GLU A 110 -4.86 -24.09 -12.48
C GLU A 110 -6.10 -24.86 -12.94
N PRO A 111 -6.60 -24.71 -14.19
CA PRO A 111 -7.75 -25.47 -14.67
C PRO A 111 -7.55 -26.98 -14.61
N GLU A 112 -6.37 -27.49 -14.99
CA GLU A 112 -6.10 -28.92 -14.90
C GLU A 112 -5.98 -29.37 -13.43
N PHE A 113 -5.30 -28.59 -12.59
CA PHE A 113 -5.18 -28.87 -11.15
C PHE A 113 -6.53 -28.93 -10.44
N MET A 114 -7.49 -28.06 -10.81
CA MET A 114 -8.85 -28.05 -10.26
C MET A 114 -9.66 -29.34 -10.54
N ALA A 115 -9.26 -30.13 -11.54
CA ALA A 115 -9.87 -31.44 -11.82
C ALA A 115 -9.44 -32.53 -10.82
N LEU A 116 -8.42 -32.25 -9.98
CA LEU A 116 -7.92 -33.17 -8.97
C LEU A 116 -8.88 -33.22 -7.77
N ASP A 117 -9.17 -34.43 -7.29
CA ASP A 117 -9.87 -34.63 -6.02
C ASP A 117 -8.87 -34.86 -4.87
N ASP A 118 -9.35 -34.67 -3.63
CA ASP A 118 -8.51 -34.78 -2.44
C ASP A 118 -7.87 -36.15 -2.26
N LYS A 119 -8.58 -37.23 -2.67
CA LYS A 119 -8.07 -38.59 -2.59
C LYS A 119 -6.90 -38.80 -3.56
N LYS A 120 -7.04 -38.32 -4.79
CA LYS A 120 -6.00 -38.41 -5.80
C LYS A 120 -4.79 -37.58 -5.46
N LEU A 121 -5.01 -36.38 -4.89
CA LEU A 121 -3.93 -35.54 -4.40
C LEU A 121 -3.16 -36.22 -3.25
N ALA A 122 -3.86 -36.88 -2.31
CA ALA A 122 -3.21 -37.64 -1.26
C ALA A 122 -2.39 -38.81 -1.82
N GLU A 123 -2.93 -39.57 -2.77
CA GLU A 123 -2.19 -40.65 -3.46
C GLU A 123 -0.94 -40.10 -4.19
N PHE A 124 -1.03 -38.94 -4.83
CA PHE A 124 0.12 -38.29 -5.47
C PHE A 124 1.20 -37.87 -4.48
N LYS A 125 0.82 -37.35 -3.31
CA LYS A 125 1.77 -36.99 -2.23
C LYS A 125 2.49 -38.20 -1.64
N GLU A 126 1.82 -39.37 -1.60
CA GLU A 126 2.47 -40.62 -1.19
C GLU A 126 3.51 -41.09 -2.22
N GLN A 127 3.22 -40.92 -3.53
CA GLN A 127 4.12 -41.29 -4.62
C GLN A 127 5.31 -40.33 -4.76
N GLU A 128 5.06 -39.03 -4.60
CA GLU A 128 6.05 -37.95 -4.71
C GLU A 128 6.00 -37.06 -3.46
N PRO A 129 6.74 -37.41 -2.40
CA PRO A 129 6.74 -36.65 -1.14
C PRO A 129 7.15 -35.17 -1.27
N GLY A 130 7.86 -34.81 -2.36
CA GLY A 130 8.20 -33.41 -2.70
C GLY A 130 6.99 -32.51 -2.89
N LEU A 131 5.82 -33.07 -3.24
CA LEU A 131 4.57 -32.32 -3.32
C LEU A 131 4.12 -31.74 -1.96
N GLY A 132 4.54 -32.34 -0.85
CA GLY A 132 4.23 -31.83 0.49
C GLY A 132 4.75 -30.42 0.78
N LEU A 133 5.81 -29.99 0.10
CA LEU A 133 6.30 -28.61 0.18
C LEU A 133 5.23 -27.60 -0.26
N TYR A 134 4.36 -27.98 -1.17
CA TYR A 134 3.35 -27.12 -1.78
C TYR A 134 1.96 -27.28 -1.17
N ASP A 135 1.83 -27.92 -0.01
CA ASP A 135 0.53 -28.22 0.62
C ASP A 135 -0.35 -27.00 0.76
N HIS A 136 0.15 -25.93 1.38
CA HIS A 136 -0.62 -24.70 1.57
C HIS A 136 -0.85 -23.95 0.25
N TYR A 137 0.09 -24.00 -0.69
CA TYR A 137 -0.09 -23.45 -2.04
C TYR A 137 -1.25 -24.15 -2.78
N PHE A 138 -1.30 -25.49 -2.76
CA PHE A 138 -2.38 -26.26 -3.34
C PHE A 138 -3.72 -26.08 -2.63
N GLU A 139 -3.70 -25.99 -1.31
CA GLU A 139 -4.90 -25.68 -0.52
C GLU A 139 -5.52 -24.34 -0.93
N ARG A 140 -4.70 -23.30 -1.11
CA ARG A 140 -5.15 -21.99 -1.59
C ARG A 140 -5.72 -22.03 -3.00
N LEU A 141 -5.12 -22.80 -3.91
CA LEU A 141 -5.68 -23.01 -5.25
C LEU A 141 -7.05 -23.68 -5.17
N LEU A 142 -7.17 -24.78 -4.42
CA LEU A 142 -8.43 -25.54 -4.29
C LEU A 142 -9.53 -24.74 -3.59
N ALA A 143 -9.19 -23.81 -2.71
CA ALA A 143 -10.17 -22.94 -2.05
C ALA A 143 -10.95 -22.06 -3.05
N ASN A 144 -10.41 -21.81 -4.23
CA ASN A 144 -11.07 -21.05 -5.29
C ASN A 144 -11.93 -21.93 -6.23
N LYS A 145 -11.97 -23.24 -6.01
CA LYS A 145 -12.62 -24.20 -6.95
C LYS A 145 -14.07 -23.85 -7.26
N ASP A 146 -14.85 -23.43 -6.27
CA ASP A 146 -16.27 -23.08 -6.44
C ASP A 146 -16.49 -21.79 -7.24
N HIS A 147 -15.43 -21.03 -7.48
CA HIS A 147 -15.43 -19.74 -8.17
C HIS A 147 -14.74 -19.76 -9.53
N VAL A 148 -14.19 -20.92 -9.91
CA VAL A 148 -13.62 -21.17 -11.24
C VAL A 148 -14.72 -21.68 -12.15
N LEU A 149 -14.86 -21.06 -13.32
CA LEU A 149 -15.88 -21.40 -14.30
C LEU A 149 -15.40 -22.49 -15.26
N SER A 150 -16.26 -22.90 -16.19
CA SER A 150 -15.84 -23.77 -17.29
C SER A 150 -14.76 -23.08 -18.13
N GLN A 151 -13.91 -23.86 -18.80
CA GLN A 151 -12.84 -23.34 -19.65
C GLN A 151 -13.39 -22.33 -20.68
N GLU A 152 -14.51 -22.65 -21.36
CA GLU A 152 -15.14 -21.74 -22.31
C GLU A 152 -15.56 -20.41 -21.69
N ALA A 153 -16.13 -20.43 -20.47
CA ALA A 153 -16.53 -19.22 -19.76
C ALA A 153 -15.32 -18.39 -19.30
N GLU A 154 -14.25 -19.03 -18.83
CA GLU A 154 -13.00 -18.36 -18.48
C GLU A 154 -12.34 -17.70 -19.69
N GLU A 155 -12.31 -18.38 -20.83
CA GLU A 155 -11.79 -17.83 -22.10
C GLU A 155 -12.61 -16.61 -22.56
N LEU A 156 -13.94 -16.65 -22.45
CA LEU A 156 -14.80 -15.51 -22.78
C LEU A 156 -14.59 -14.33 -21.86
N LEU A 157 -14.45 -14.57 -20.54
CA LEU A 157 -14.18 -13.49 -19.57
C LEU A 157 -12.78 -12.88 -19.78
N ALA A 158 -11.78 -13.71 -20.05
CA ALA A 158 -10.44 -13.23 -20.35
C ALA A 158 -10.40 -12.38 -21.64
N ALA A 159 -11.10 -12.83 -22.70
CA ALA A 159 -11.21 -12.08 -23.95
C ALA A 159 -11.96 -10.74 -23.80
N ALA A 160 -12.82 -10.62 -22.79
CA ALA A 160 -13.53 -9.37 -22.49
C ALA A 160 -12.73 -8.41 -21.57
N GLY A 161 -11.52 -8.77 -21.17
CA GLY A 161 -10.69 -8.01 -20.21
C GLY A 161 -10.51 -6.55 -20.58
N ASP A 162 -10.18 -6.25 -21.83
CA ASP A 162 -10.01 -4.88 -22.32
C ASP A 162 -11.31 -4.07 -22.25
N ILE A 163 -12.46 -4.74 -22.44
CA ILE A 163 -13.77 -4.10 -22.31
C ILE A 163 -14.04 -3.75 -20.84
N PHE A 164 -13.71 -4.65 -19.93
CA PHE A 164 -13.87 -4.43 -18.49
C PHE A 164 -12.95 -3.33 -17.96
N ASN A 165 -11.77 -3.15 -18.54
CA ASN A 165 -10.84 -2.07 -18.17
C ASN A 165 -11.28 -0.69 -18.69
N GLY A 166 -12.15 -0.63 -19.71
CA GLY A 166 -12.56 0.60 -20.37
C GLY A 166 -12.97 1.75 -19.42
N PRO A 167 -13.77 1.54 -18.38
CA PRO A 167 -14.10 2.59 -17.42
C PRO A 167 -12.90 3.16 -16.67
N THR A 168 -11.98 2.30 -16.22
CA THR A 168 -10.74 2.72 -15.54
C THR A 168 -9.81 3.44 -16.49
N ASP A 169 -9.65 2.97 -17.71
CA ASP A 169 -8.82 3.61 -18.72
C ASP A 169 -9.35 4.99 -19.09
N THR A 170 -10.68 5.13 -19.20
CA THR A 170 -11.33 6.42 -19.46
C THR A 170 -11.09 7.38 -18.30
N PHE A 171 -11.23 6.92 -17.06
CA PHE A 171 -10.88 7.71 -15.87
C PHE A 171 -9.43 8.19 -15.93
N ASN A 172 -8.48 7.28 -16.19
CA ASN A 172 -7.07 7.62 -16.23
C ASN A 172 -6.73 8.65 -17.30
N VAL A 173 -7.32 8.54 -18.49
CA VAL A 173 -7.10 9.51 -19.58
C VAL A 173 -7.70 10.86 -19.21
N LEU A 174 -8.94 10.89 -18.72
CA LEU A 174 -9.58 12.14 -18.32
C LEU A 174 -8.79 12.83 -17.20
N ASP A 175 -8.46 12.10 -16.13
CA ASP A 175 -7.88 12.65 -14.90
C ASP A 175 -6.41 13.05 -15.05
N ASN A 176 -5.64 12.36 -15.89
CA ASN A 176 -4.21 12.61 -16.02
C ASN A 176 -3.80 13.36 -17.30
N ALA A 177 -4.65 13.35 -18.35
CA ALA A 177 -4.28 13.91 -19.64
C ALA A 177 -5.20 15.06 -20.09
N ASP A 178 -6.53 14.92 -19.93
CA ASP A 178 -7.47 15.84 -20.55
C ASP A 178 -7.95 16.95 -19.61
N ILE A 179 -7.97 16.70 -18.29
CA ILE A 179 -8.41 17.68 -17.29
C ILE A 179 -7.38 18.82 -17.19
N LEU A 180 -7.88 20.05 -17.28
CA LEU A 180 -7.08 21.26 -17.13
C LEU A 180 -7.62 22.06 -15.95
N PHE A 181 -6.76 22.33 -14.98
CA PHE A 181 -7.11 23.16 -13.84
C PHE A 181 -6.78 24.64 -14.11
N PRO A 182 -7.51 25.57 -13.50
CA PRO A 182 -7.24 26.99 -13.65
C PRO A 182 -5.92 27.40 -12.95
N TRP A 183 -5.44 28.59 -13.28
CA TRP A 183 -4.35 29.24 -12.59
C TRP A 183 -4.84 29.84 -11.28
N VAL A 184 -4.06 29.66 -10.21
CA VAL A 184 -4.38 30.14 -8.87
C VAL A 184 -3.21 30.93 -8.31
N SER A 185 -3.48 31.80 -7.32
CA SER A 185 -2.41 32.54 -6.64
C SER A 185 -1.51 31.59 -5.83
N ASP A 186 -0.19 31.82 -5.89
CA ASP A 186 0.79 31.11 -5.07
C ASP A 186 1.05 31.78 -3.69
N GLY A 187 0.43 32.96 -3.46
CA GLY A 187 0.63 33.76 -2.25
C GLY A 187 1.91 34.59 -2.21
N GLN A 188 2.74 34.51 -3.24
CA GLN A 188 3.99 35.28 -3.37
C GLN A 188 3.85 36.47 -4.35
N GLY A 189 2.67 36.62 -4.93
CA GLY A 189 2.33 37.66 -5.89
C GLY A 189 2.28 37.18 -7.34
N ASP A 190 2.55 35.91 -7.56
CA ASP A 190 2.45 35.23 -8.85
C ASP A 190 1.22 34.31 -8.91
N VAL A 191 0.95 33.79 -10.09
CA VAL A 191 -0.05 32.76 -10.33
C VAL A 191 0.63 31.50 -10.87
N VAL A 192 0.15 30.34 -10.42
CA VAL A 192 0.66 29.03 -10.86
C VAL A 192 -0.50 28.21 -11.44
N GLU A 193 -0.21 27.40 -12.42
CA GLU A 193 -1.16 26.42 -12.90
C GLU A 193 -1.42 25.40 -11.80
N LEU A 194 -2.68 25.21 -11.42
CA LEU A 194 -3.05 24.18 -10.46
C LEU A 194 -2.90 22.80 -11.09
N THR A 195 -2.32 21.87 -10.36
CA THR A 195 -2.11 20.49 -10.78
C THR A 195 -2.35 19.54 -9.61
N HIS A 196 -2.51 18.24 -9.88
CA HIS A 196 -2.52 17.22 -8.81
C HIS A 196 -1.27 17.28 -7.93
N GLY A 197 -0.12 17.58 -8.54
CA GLY A 197 1.18 17.59 -7.85
C GLY A 197 1.37 18.75 -6.88
N ASN A 198 0.80 19.94 -7.16
CA ASN A 198 0.97 21.11 -6.30
C ASN A 198 -0.26 21.41 -5.42
N PHE A 199 -1.38 20.70 -5.61
CA PHE A 199 -2.60 20.93 -4.85
C PHE A 199 -2.39 20.84 -3.33
N ILE A 200 -1.74 19.78 -2.86
CA ILE A 200 -1.50 19.57 -1.42
C ILE A 200 -0.62 20.70 -0.86
N THR A 201 0.44 21.10 -1.57
CA THR A 201 1.30 22.22 -1.13
C THR A 201 0.51 23.52 -0.97
N LEU A 202 -0.43 23.80 -1.90
CA LEU A 202 -1.31 24.96 -1.80
C LEU A 202 -2.31 24.85 -0.64
N MET A 203 -2.83 23.63 -0.38
CA MET A 203 -3.71 23.35 0.76
C MET A 203 -3.01 23.45 2.12
N GLU A 204 -1.68 23.29 2.15
CA GLU A 204 -0.83 23.47 3.33
C GLU A 204 -0.40 24.93 3.55
N SER A 205 -0.70 25.83 2.63
CA SER A 205 -0.38 27.26 2.78
C SER A 205 -0.95 27.83 4.09
N LYS A 206 -0.17 28.69 4.76
CA LYS A 206 -0.63 29.45 5.93
C LYS A 206 -1.71 30.48 5.57
N ASP A 207 -1.66 30.99 4.35
CA ASP A 207 -2.65 31.93 3.84
C ASP A 207 -3.95 31.18 3.50
N ARG A 208 -5.01 31.53 4.21
CA ARG A 208 -6.33 30.89 4.06
C ARG A 208 -6.95 31.15 2.68
N ASP A 209 -6.69 32.31 2.08
CA ASP A 209 -7.23 32.65 0.76
C ASP A 209 -6.58 31.81 -0.33
N ILE A 210 -5.28 31.44 -0.18
CA ILE A 210 -4.60 30.52 -1.08
C ILE A 210 -5.22 29.13 -1.00
N ARG A 211 -5.40 28.58 0.22
CA ARG A 211 -6.03 27.27 0.41
C ARG A 211 -7.44 27.25 -0.19
N LYS A 212 -8.25 28.26 0.12
CA LYS A 212 -9.60 28.38 -0.40
C LYS A 212 -9.60 28.45 -1.92
N GLY A 213 -8.76 29.30 -2.50
CA GLY A 213 -8.68 29.46 -3.96
C GLY A 213 -8.28 28.19 -4.68
N ALA A 214 -7.26 27.45 -4.17
CA ALA A 214 -6.85 26.17 -4.71
C ALA A 214 -7.96 25.10 -4.59
N TYR A 215 -8.63 25.05 -3.45
CA TYR A 215 -9.72 24.12 -3.17
C TYR A 215 -10.91 24.33 -4.10
N GLU A 216 -11.40 25.57 -4.20
CA GLU A 216 -12.52 25.93 -5.08
C GLU A 216 -12.18 25.70 -6.56
N ALA A 217 -10.94 26.00 -6.97
CA ALA A 217 -10.47 25.78 -8.34
C ALA A 217 -10.39 24.27 -8.68
N MET A 218 -9.86 23.46 -7.77
CA MET A 218 -9.76 22.01 -7.95
C MET A 218 -11.16 21.40 -8.12
N TYR A 219 -12.02 21.57 -7.13
CA TYR A 219 -13.33 20.93 -7.13
C TYR A 219 -14.33 21.55 -8.10
N GLY A 220 -14.21 22.85 -8.41
CA GLY A 220 -15.00 23.47 -9.48
C GLY A 220 -14.66 22.90 -10.87
N THR A 221 -13.45 22.43 -11.07
CA THR A 221 -13.07 21.73 -12.30
C THR A 221 -13.68 20.32 -12.33
N TYR A 222 -13.62 19.56 -11.23
CA TYR A 222 -14.28 18.26 -11.14
C TYR A 222 -15.80 18.36 -11.35
N GLU A 223 -16.47 19.34 -10.75
CA GLU A 223 -17.91 19.59 -10.95
C GLU A 223 -18.28 19.66 -12.43
N GLN A 224 -17.44 20.23 -13.29
CA GLN A 224 -17.69 20.31 -14.74
C GLN A 224 -17.75 18.92 -15.40
N PHE A 225 -17.02 17.94 -14.85
CA PHE A 225 -16.91 16.59 -15.40
C PHE A 225 -17.67 15.54 -14.58
N GLN A 226 -18.46 15.95 -13.57
CA GLN A 226 -19.12 15.06 -12.62
C GLN A 226 -19.91 13.90 -13.27
N HIS A 227 -20.59 14.17 -14.39
CA HIS A 227 -21.35 13.14 -15.08
C HIS A 227 -20.47 12.11 -15.78
N THR A 228 -19.30 12.51 -16.28
CA THR A 228 -18.33 11.61 -16.89
C THR A 228 -17.67 10.75 -15.82
N TYR A 229 -17.23 11.34 -14.70
CA TYR A 229 -16.69 10.60 -13.57
C TYR A 229 -17.72 9.64 -12.96
N ALA A 230 -18.99 10.06 -12.85
CA ALA A 230 -20.05 9.17 -12.40
C ALA A 230 -20.22 7.96 -13.34
N GLN A 231 -20.12 8.19 -14.65
CA GLN A 231 -20.24 7.11 -15.63
C GLN A 231 -19.04 6.14 -15.57
N THR A 232 -17.81 6.64 -15.37
CA THR A 232 -16.64 5.79 -15.25
C THR A 232 -16.66 4.97 -13.94
N LEU A 233 -16.96 5.59 -12.81
CA LEU A 233 -17.05 4.89 -11.52
C LEU A 233 -18.21 3.89 -11.49
N GLN A 234 -19.39 4.25 -12.02
CA GLN A 234 -20.49 3.30 -12.17
C GLN A 234 -20.09 2.11 -13.03
N GLY A 235 -19.34 2.37 -14.12
CA GLY A 235 -18.85 1.32 -15.01
C GLY A 235 -17.98 0.30 -14.28
N VAL A 236 -17.00 0.75 -13.49
CA VAL A 236 -16.11 -0.16 -12.75
C VAL A 236 -16.85 -0.91 -11.64
N VAL A 237 -17.76 -0.25 -10.92
CA VAL A 237 -18.60 -0.91 -9.90
C VAL A 237 -19.44 -2.02 -10.53
N LYS A 238 -20.01 -1.78 -11.71
CA LYS A 238 -20.75 -2.82 -12.46
C LYS A 238 -19.86 -3.99 -12.85
N VAL A 239 -18.64 -3.73 -13.26
CA VAL A 239 -17.67 -4.80 -13.57
C VAL A 239 -17.37 -5.64 -12.33
N HIS A 240 -17.10 -5.01 -11.18
CA HIS A 240 -16.85 -5.72 -9.92
C HIS A 240 -18.04 -6.59 -9.51
N ASN A 241 -19.25 -6.04 -9.51
CA ASN A 241 -20.49 -6.78 -9.17
C ASN A 241 -20.78 -7.90 -10.18
N TYR A 242 -20.57 -7.63 -11.48
CA TYR A 242 -20.75 -8.65 -12.52
C TYR A 242 -19.80 -9.82 -12.34
N GLN A 243 -18.49 -9.55 -12.19
CA GLN A 243 -17.48 -10.60 -12.01
C GLN A 243 -17.73 -11.42 -10.75
N ALA A 244 -18.08 -10.77 -9.63
CA ALA A 244 -18.45 -11.48 -8.41
C ALA A 244 -19.65 -12.40 -8.61
N LYS A 245 -20.69 -11.91 -9.30
CA LYS A 245 -21.92 -12.66 -9.56
C LYS A 245 -21.67 -13.89 -10.46
N VAL A 246 -20.96 -13.72 -11.58
CA VAL A 246 -20.73 -14.83 -12.51
C VAL A 246 -19.80 -15.89 -11.92
N ARG A 247 -18.92 -15.51 -10.98
CA ARG A 247 -18.04 -16.43 -10.24
C ARG A 247 -18.66 -16.97 -8.96
N HIS A 248 -19.94 -16.76 -8.74
CA HIS A 248 -20.71 -17.29 -7.60
C HIS A 248 -20.27 -16.78 -6.23
N TYR A 249 -19.67 -15.58 -6.15
CA TYR A 249 -19.48 -14.89 -4.89
C TYR A 249 -20.78 -14.22 -4.43
N LYS A 250 -20.93 -14.04 -3.12
CA LYS A 250 -22.10 -13.39 -2.52
C LYS A 250 -22.22 -11.91 -2.92
N SER A 251 -21.08 -11.24 -3.09
CA SER A 251 -20.97 -9.82 -3.42
C SER A 251 -19.59 -9.49 -3.97
N ALA A 252 -19.40 -8.30 -4.54
CA ALA A 252 -18.09 -7.79 -4.92
C ALA A 252 -17.14 -7.73 -3.71
N ARG A 253 -17.63 -7.28 -2.55
CA ARG A 253 -16.85 -7.26 -1.30
C ARG A 253 -16.38 -8.66 -0.91
N HIS A 254 -17.28 -9.64 -0.91
CA HIS A 254 -16.90 -11.02 -0.63
C HIS A 254 -15.80 -11.51 -1.59
N ALA A 255 -15.95 -11.27 -2.90
CA ALA A 255 -14.96 -11.67 -3.89
C ALA A 255 -13.59 -11.02 -3.64
N ALA A 256 -13.57 -9.71 -3.39
CA ALA A 256 -12.33 -8.96 -3.16
C ALA A 256 -11.59 -9.42 -1.89
N LEU A 257 -12.31 -9.61 -0.79
CA LEU A 257 -11.72 -10.05 0.48
C LEU A 257 -11.30 -11.52 0.42
N ALA A 258 -12.07 -12.37 -0.23
CA ALA A 258 -11.76 -13.80 -0.39
C ALA A 258 -10.46 -14.05 -1.16
N ALA A 259 -10.03 -13.15 -2.03
CA ALA A 259 -8.75 -13.24 -2.71
C ALA A 259 -7.54 -13.33 -1.76
N ASN A 260 -7.67 -12.73 -0.56
CA ASN A 260 -6.69 -12.81 0.52
C ASN A 260 -7.19 -13.61 1.73
N PHE A 261 -8.28 -14.38 1.57
CA PHE A 261 -8.91 -15.17 2.65
C PHE A 261 -9.31 -14.31 3.87
N ILE A 262 -9.71 -13.07 3.66
CA ILE A 262 -10.18 -12.16 4.69
C ILE A 262 -11.71 -12.28 4.81
N PRO A 263 -12.27 -12.59 6.00
CA PRO A 263 -13.71 -12.63 6.18
C PRO A 263 -14.29 -11.20 6.16
N GLU A 264 -15.53 -11.08 5.68
CA GLU A 264 -16.23 -9.79 5.60
C GLU A 264 -16.40 -9.11 6.97
N SER A 265 -16.42 -9.89 8.06
CA SER A 265 -16.49 -9.37 9.43
C SER A 265 -15.32 -8.45 9.81
N VAL A 266 -14.15 -8.62 9.20
CA VAL A 266 -13.02 -7.70 9.39
C VAL A 266 -13.36 -6.29 8.86
N TYR A 267 -14.01 -6.24 7.72
CA TYR A 267 -14.46 -4.98 7.12
C TYR A 267 -15.58 -4.33 7.95
N ASP A 268 -16.59 -5.12 8.35
CA ASP A 268 -17.72 -4.63 9.16
C ASP A 268 -17.24 -4.09 10.51
N SER A 269 -16.35 -4.82 11.19
CA SER A 269 -15.77 -4.39 12.47
C SER A 269 -14.96 -3.10 12.34
N LEU A 270 -14.26 -2.92 11.23
CA LEU A 270 -13.55 -1.67 10.96
C LEU A 270 -14.53 -0.49 10.87
N LEU A 271 -15.56 -0.60 10.04
CA LEU A 271 -16.56 0.46 9.88
C LEU A 271 -17.25 0.79 11.21
N GLU A 272 -17.66 -0.23 11.96
CA GLU A 272 -18.32 -0.06 13.26
C GLU A 272 -17.40 0.63 14.27
N SER A 273 -16.16 0.15 14.41
CA SER A 273 -15.21 0.69 15.36
C SER A 273 -14.82 2.15 15.04
N VAL A 274 -14.54 2.46 13.77
CA VAL A 274 -14.21 3.83 13.38
C VAL A 274 -15.40 4.76 13.60
N ASN A 275 -16.61 4.35 13.24
CA ASN A 275 -17.82 5.15 13.46
C ASN A 275 -18.06 5.43 14.96
N LYS A 276 -17.82 4.45 15.83
CA LYS A 276 -17.89 4.60 17.29
C LYS A 276 -16.91 5.68 17.80
N HIS A 277 -15.75 5.82 17.17
CA HIS A 277 -14.67 6.72 17.59
C HIS A 277 -14.61 8.05 16.83
N LEU A 278 -15.57 8.35 15.95
CA LEU A 278 -15.66 9.66 15.27
C LEU A 278 -15.63 10.87 16.23
N PRO A 279 -16.17 10.81 17.45
CA PRO A 279 -16.01 11.92 18.40
C PRO A 279 -14.56 12.30 18.70
N LEU A 280 -13.59 11.39 18.60
CA LEU A 280 -12.17 11.69 18.74
C LEU A 280 -11.65 12.53 17.57
N LEU A 281 -12.06 12.20 16.34
CA LEU A 281 -11.74 13.02 15.16
C LEU A 281 -12.33 14.42 15.30
N HIS A 282 -13.60 14.52 15.74
CA HIS A 282 -14.25 15.82 15.95
C HIS A 282 -13.49 16.68 16.99
N ARG A 283 -13.04 16.09 18.12
CA ARG A 283 -12.20 16.79 19.10
C ARG A 283 -10.88 17.27 18.48
N TYR A 284 -10.23 16.44 17.67
CA TYR A 284 -9.01 16.84 17.01
C TYR A 284 -9.23 17.99 16.02
N LEU A 285 -10.33 18.00 15.28
CA LEU A 285 -10.69 19.10 14.38
C LEU A 285 -11.03 20.39 15.14
N ASP A 286 -11.71 20.31 16.29
CA ASP A 286 -11.95 21.46 17.17
C ASP A 286 -10.63 22.03 17.70
N LEU A 287 -9.67 21.17 18.04
CA LEU A 287 -8.32 21.59 18.43
C LEU A 287 -7.61 22.31 17.29
N ARG A 288 -7.66 21.77 16.07
CA ARG A 288 -7.09 22.40 14.86
C ARG A 288 -7.69 23.80 14.63
N LYS A 289 -9.01 23.91 14.72
CA LYS A 289 -9.73 25.19 14.62
C LYS A 289 -9.18 26.21 15.62
N LYS A 290 -8.99 25.81 16.89
CA LYS A 290 -8.45 26.64 17.96
C LYS A 290 -7.01 27.07 17.68
N VAL A 291 -6.14 26.13 17.28
CA VAL A 291 -4.73 26.40 16.98
C VAL A 291 -4.57 27.35 15.79
N LEU A 292 -5.38 27.18 14.76
CA LEU A 292 -5.39 28.04 13.57
C LEU A 292 -6.06 29.40 13.80
N GLY A 293 -6.67 29.62 14.99
CA GLY A 293 -7.35 30.89 15.31
C GLY A 293 -8.57 31.18 14.44
N LEU A 294 -9.27 30.15 13.98
CA LEU A 294 -10.40 30.26 13.08
C LEU A 294 -11.73 30.30 13.85
N ASP A 295 -12.65 31.18 13.42
CA ASP A 295 -14.02 31.20 13.95
C ASP A 295 -14.81 29.98 13.46
N GLU A 296 -14.50 29.51 12.24
CA GLU A 296 -15.11 28.37 11.58
C GLU A 296 -14.07 27.59 10.78
N LEU A 297 -14.07 26.26 10.95
CA LEU A 297 -13.23 25.34 10.18
C LEU A 297 -13.96 24.94 8.90
N LYS A 298 -13.29 24.99 7.76
CA LYS A 298 -13.76 24.49 6.46
C LYS A 298 -12.89 23.31 6.00
N MET A 299 -13.37 22.56 5.02
CA MET A 299 -12.60 21.44 4.50
C MET A 299 -11.22 21.84 3.93
N TYR A 300 -11.08 23.04 3.40
CA TYR A 300 -9.78 23.57 2.96
C TYR A 300 -8.83 23.96 4.09
N ASP A 301 -9.25 23.90 5.36
CA ASP A 301 -8.40 24.15 6.54
C ASP A 301 -7.89 22.85 7.19
N VAL A 302 -8.39 21.69 6.75
CA VAL A 302 -8.14 20.39 7.42
C VAL A 302 -6.70 19.88 7.22
N TYR A 303 -6.01 20.33 6.16
CA TYR A 303 -4.65 19.93 5.84
C TYR A 303 -3.57 20.93 6.25
N THR A 304 -3.96 22.10 6.74
CA THR A 304 -3.01 23.16 7.14
C THR A 304 -2.09 22.67 8.26
N PRO A 305 -0.75 22.78 8.14
CA PRO A 305 0.17 22.44 9.21
C PRO A 305 -0.11 23.23 10.49
N LEU A 306 -0.10 22.56 11.64
CA LEU A 306 -0.27 23.20 12.95
C LEU A 306 1.06 23.60 13.60
N SER A 307 2.18 23.16 13.05
CA SER A 307 3.51 23.45 13.57
C SER A 307 4.41 23.98 12.46
N GLU A 308 5.29 24.91 12.82
CA GLU A 308 6.35 25.44 11.96
C GLU A 308 7.71 24.79 12.26
N THR A 309 7.76 23.86 13.20
CA THR A 309 9.01 23.25 13.64
C THR A 309 9.49 22.26 12.59
N GLU A 310 10.44 22.71 11.78
CA GLU A 310 11.22 21.83 10.91
C GLU A 310 12.42 21.31 11.71
N THR A 311 12.45 20.02 11.98
CA THR A 311 13.63 19.36 12.51
C THR A 311 14.44 18.88 11.31
N ALA A 312 15.51 19.58 10.98
CA ALA A 312 16.46 19.15 9.96
C ALA A 312 17.32 18.02 10.54
N LEU A 313 17.38 16.90 9.83
CA LEU A 313 18.21 15.75 10.15
C LEU A 313 18.95 15.29 8.89
N THR A 314 20.27 15.30 8.95
CA THR A 314 21.08 14.74 7.85
C THR A 314 20.83 13.25 7.68
N TYR A 315 21.17 12.72 6.53
CA TYR A 315 21.04 11.28 6.26
C TYR A 315 21.83 10.45 7.28
N GLU A 316 23.07 10.83 7.60
CA GLU A 316 23.92 10.11 8.54
C GLU A 316 23.37 10.14 9.98
N GLU A 317 22.83 11.28 10.43
CA GLU A 317 22.15 11.38 11.72
C GLU A 317 20.91 10.50 11.76
N SER A 318 20.17 10.45 10.65
CA SER A 318 18.96 9.63 10.51
C SER A 318 19.26 8.14 10.50
N LEU A 319 20.33 7.70 9.82
CA LEU A 319 20.78 6.30 9.89
C LEU A 319 21.08 5.88 11.33
N LYS A 320 21.84 6.71 12.05
CA LYS A 320 22.17 6.45 13.45
C LYS A 320 20.93 6.41 14.34
N LYS A 321 20.00 7.35 14.14
CA LYS A 321 18.74 7.39 14.89
C LYS A 321 17.86 6.16 14.57
N ALA A 322 17.78 5.74 13.32
CA ALA A 322 17.05 4.55 12.92
C ALA A 322 17.63 3.27 13.54
N GLU A 323 18.97 3.10 13.52
CA GLU A 323 19.63 1.97 14.20
C GLU A 323 19.31 1.94 15.70
N GLU A 324 19.38 3.09 16.38
CA GLU A 324 19.08 3.23 17.81
C GLU A 324 17.62 2.86 18.12
N VAL A 325 16.68 3.36 17.34
CA VAL A 325 15.23 3.14 17.53
C VAL A 325 14.88 1.67 17.27
N LEU A 326 15.37 1.12 16.17
CA LEU A 326 15.03 -0.24 15.74
C LEU A 326 15.77 -1.33 16.52
N ALA A 327 16.75 -0.97 17.36
CA ALA A 327 17.40 -1.91 18.27
C ALA A 327 16.44 -2.54 19.30
N ILE A 328 15.26 -1.96 19.50
CA ILE A 328 14.22 -2.52 20.37
C ILE A 328 13.76 -3.93 19.97
N PHE A 329 13.86 -4.27 18.67
CA PHE A 329 13.50 -5.59 18.15
C PHE A 329 14.54 -6.70 18.46
N GLY A 330 15.69 -6.34 19.05
CA GLY A 330 16.73 -7.28 19.43
C GLY A 330 17.85 -7.43 18.40
N GLU A 331 18.80 -8.32 18.72
CA GLU A 331 20.09 -8.44 18.01
C GLU A 331 19.93 -8.87 16.55
N GLU A 332 19.03 -9.80 16.26
CA GLU A 332 18.81 -10.31 14.90
C GLU A 332 18.33 -9.21 13.97
N TYR A 333 17.35 -8.41 14.43
CA TYR A 333 16.82 -7.28 13.67
C TYR A 333 17.87 -6.19 13.48
N SER A 334 18.60 -5.84 14.55
CA SER A 334 19.67 -4.83 14.50
C SER A 334 20.77 -5.20 13.52
N LYS A 335 21.16 -6.48 13.43
CA LYS A 335 22.12 -6.95 12.41
C LYS A 335 21.60 -6.75 10.99
N GLY A 336 20.31 -7.04 10.76
CA GLY A 336 19.68 -6.81 9.45
C GLY A 336 19.66 -5.33 9.08
N VAL A 337 19.30 -4.45 10.01
CA VAL A 337 19.34 -2.99 9.82
C VAL A 337 20.75 -2.52 9.47
N HIS A 338 21.75 -2.96 10.24
CA HIS A 338 23.15 -2.59 10.00
C HIS A 338 23.62 -3.00 8.61
N VAL A 339 23.31 -4.20 8.17
CA VAL A 339 23.62 -4.70 6.82
C VAL A 339 22.95 -3.82 5.76
N ALA A 340 21.66 -3.54 5.91
CA ALA A 340 20.93 -2.70 4.96
C ALA A 340 21.53 -1.30 4.82
N PHE A 341 22.02 -0.73 5.92
CA PHE A 341 22.59 0.62 5.96
C PHE A 341 24.06 0.70 5.53
N THR A 342 24.80 -0.39 5.56
CA THR A 342 26.24 -0.41 5.26
C THR A 342 26.57 -1.10 3.92
N GLU A 343 25.74 -2.01 3.44
CA GLU A 343 26.01 -2.79 2.22
C GLU A 343 25.33 -2.22 0.96
N ARG A 344 25.11 -0.90 0.93
CA ARG A 344 24.60 -0.19 -0.24
C ARG A 344 23.26 -0.74 -0.76
N TRP A 345 22.31 -0.99 0.16
CA TRP A 345 20.94 -1.32 -0.22
C TRP A 345 20.12 -0.09 -0.59
N ILE A 346 20.59 1.12 -0.25
CA ILE A 346 19.83 2.36 -0.33
C ILE A 346 20.36 3.27 -1.43
N ASP A 347 19.48 3.69 -2.33
CA ASP A 347 19.72 4.79 -3.26
C ASP A 347 19.12 6.06 -2.67
N VAL A 348 19.97 7.00 -2.24
CA VAL A 348 19.62 8.02 -1.24
C VAL A 348 19.10 9.31 -1.86
N HIS A 349 19.92 9.95 -2.72
CA HIS A 349 19.67 11.32 -3.15
C HIS A 349 18.85 11.40 -4.44
N PRO A 350 18.03 12.48 -4.60
CA PRO A 350 17.39 12.74 -5.88
C PRO A 350 18.42 13.06 -6.94
N ASN A 351 18.16 12.64 -8.17
CA ASN A 351 18.90 13.06 -9.36
C ASN A 351 17.96 13.23 -10.55
N LYS A 352 18.45 13.90 -11.59
CA LYS A 352 17.69 14.07 -12.82
C LYS A 352 17.33 12.70 -13.41
N GLY A 353 16.05 12.50 -13.72
CA GLY A 353 15.53 11.25 -14.28
C GLY A 353 15.25 10.14 -13.26
N LYS A 354 15.65 10.27 -11.99
CA LYS A 354 15.33 9.29 -10.95
C LYS A 354 13.83 9.26 -10.66
N ARG A 355 13.28 8.07 -10.43
CA ARG A 355 11.90 7.88 -10.00
C ARG A 355 11.64 8.63 -8.70
N SER A 356 10.51 9.32 -8.62
CA SER A 356 10.07 10.06 -7.43
C SER A 356 9.51 9.12 -6.36
N GLY A 357 9.36 9.63 -5.13
CA GLY A 357 8.85 8.90 -3.98
C GLY A 357 9.92 8.05 -3.30
N ALA A 358 9.48 7.06 -2.55
CA ALA A 358 10.32 6.07 -1.89
C ALA A 358 9.68 4.68 -2.01
N TYR A 359 10.49 3.64 -1.97
CA TYR A 359 10.01 2.26 -1.88
C TYR A 359 11.10 1.32 -1.38
N SER A 360 10.67 0.18 -0.85
CA SER A 360 11.49 -1.01 -0.67
C SER A 360 11.13 -2.06 -1.73
N GLY A 361 12.12 -2.68 -2.35
CA GLY A 361 11.91 -3.67 -3.40
C GLY A 361 13.05 -4.69 -3.48
N GLY A 362 12.77 -5.75 -4.18
CA GLY A 362 13.69 -6.86 -4.38
C GLY A 362 12.95 -8.11 -4.82
N ALA A 363 13.70 -9.20 -4.95
CA ALA A 363 13.18 -10.54 -5.22
C ALA A 363 13.73 -11.53 -4.20
N TYR A 364 13.28 -12.76 -4.25
CA TYR A 364 13.69 -13.81 -3.31
C TYR A 364 15.21 -13.99 -3.22
N ASP A 365 15.91 -13.87 -4.35
CA ASP A 365 17.37 -14.06 -4.46
C ASP A 365 18.15 -12.74 -4.46
N THR A 366 17.56 -11.64 -4.03
CA THR A 366 18.23 -10.34 -3.99
C THR A 366 18.16 -9.73 -2.60
N ASN A 367 18.99 -8.71 -2.35
CA ASN A 367 18.79 -7.84 -1.21
C ASN A 367 17.42 -7.12 -1.32
N ALA A 368 16.90 -6.67 -0.19
CA ALA A 368 15.72 -5.81 -0.15
C ALA A 368 16.15 -4.35 -0.23
N PHE A 369 16.31 -3.86 -1.45
CA PHE A 369 16.80 -2.52 -1.74
C PHE A 369 15.77 -1.44 -1.40
N MET A 370 16.25 -0.23 -1.13
CA MET A 370 15.42 0.94 -0.89
C MET A 370 15.77 2.06 -1.86
N LEU A 371 14.75 2.72 -2.42
CA LEU A 371 14.89 3.97 -3.16
C LEU A 371 14.36 5.09 -2.28
N LEU A 372 15.16 6.13 -2.07
CA LEU A 372 14.79 7.36 -1.38
C LEU A 372 15.02 8.59 -2.27
N ASN A 373 14.43 9.70 -1.91
CA ASN A 373 14.71 11.03 -2.45
C ASN A 373 14.94 11.99 -1.27
N TRP A 374 16.08 11.85 -0.63
CA TRP A 374 16.41 12.46 0.66
C TRP A 374 16.51 13.99 0.63
N GLN A 375 15.91 14.67 1.61
CA GLN A 375 15.83 16.14 1.71
C GLN A 375 16.11 16.70 3.13
N ASP A 376 16.76 15.94 4.01
CA ASP A 376 17.13 16.33 5.40
C ASP A 376 15.94 16.79 6.28
N THR A 377 14.79 16.13 6.17
CA THR A 377 13.60 16.42 6.98
C THR A 377 13.30 15.32 7.99
N LEU A 378 12.53 15.63 9.03
CA LEU A 378 12.00 14.64 9.96
C LEU A 378 11.13 13.60 9.22
N ASP A 379 10.36 14.02 8.23
CA ASP A 379 9.54 13.12 7.40
C ASP A 379 10.40 12.09 6.65
N ASN A 380 11.60 12.47 6.20
CA ASN A 380 12.52 11.51 5.59
C ASN A 380 13.07 10.49 6.60
N LEU A 381 13.20 10.81 7.88
CA LEU A 381 13.52 9.80 8.91
C LEU A 381 12.36 8.81 9.08
N PHE A 382 11.11 9.26 9.07
CA PHE A 382 9.94 8.38 9.07
C PHE A 382 9.92 7.49 7.84
N THR A 383 10.18 8.05 6.66
CA THR A 383 10.29 7.28 5.41
C THR A 383 11.40 6.23 5.49
N LEU A 384 12.58 6.57 6.01
CA LEU A 384 13.69 5.63 6.17
C LEU A 384 13.32 4.43 7.06
N VAL A 385 12.70 4.66 8.22
CA VAL A 385 12.31 3.55 9.11
C VAL A 385 11.15 2.75 8.54
N HIS A 386 10.25 3.39 7.79
CA HIS A 386 9.17 2.75 7.04
C HIS A 386 9.73 1.74 6.03
N GLU A 387 10.58 2.22 5.10
CA GLU A 387 11.17 1.36 4.06
C GLU A 387 12.08 0.28 4.67
N THR A 388 12.74 0.59 5.78
CA THR A 388 13.50 -0.42 6.54
C THR A 388 12.58 -1.52 7.07
N GLY A 389 11.37 -1.18 7.51
CA GLY A 389 10.37 -2.17 7.93
C GLY A 389 10.02 -3.16 6.82
N HIS A 390 9.75 -2.67 5.62
CA HIS A 390 9.55 -3.51 4.44
C HIS A 390 10.77 -4.36 4.10
N SER A 391 11.96 -3.75 4.09
CA SER A 391 13.20 -4.44 3.73
C SER A 391 13.52 -5.58 4.70
N LEU A 392 13.35 -5.37 6.00
CA LEU A 392 13.58 -6.40 7.01
C LEU A 392 12.52 -7.49 6.99
N HIS A 393 11.24 -7.13 6.77
CA HIS A 393 10.17 -8.10 6.58
C HIS A 393 10.46 -9.03 5.40
N SER A 394 10.81 -8.48 4.24
CA SER A 394 11.20 -9.26 3.06
C SER A 394 12.43 -10.13 3.32
N THR A 395 13.45 -9.58 3.97
CA THR A 395 14.68 -10.29 4.27
C THR A 395 14.42 -11.48 5.18
N PHE A 396 13.70 -11.29 6.30
CA PHE A 396 13.41 -12.39 7.23
C PHE A 396 12.50 -13.46 6.62
N THR A 397 11.51 -13.05 5.83
CA THR A 397 10.65 -13.99 5.10
C THR A 397 11.47 -14.86 4.15
N ARG A 398 12.30 -14.25 3.31
CA ARG A 398 13.10 -14.96 2.28
C ARG A 398 14.19 -15.85 2.87
N GLN A 399 14.77 -15.47 4.00
CA GLN A 399 15.77 -16.28 4.71
C GLN A 399 15.16 -17.50 5.42
N THR A 400 13.88 -17.44 5.76
CA THR A 400 13.22 -18.46 6.58
C THR A 400 12.34 -19.39 5.76
N GLN A 401 11.63 -18.84 4.75
CA GLN A 401 10.67 -19.59 3.95
C GLN A 401 11.28 -20.10 2.65
N PRO A 402 10.84 -21.27 2.14
CA PRO A 402 11.12 -21.67 0.77
C PRO A 402 10.48 -20.69 -0.21
N TYR A 403 10.96 -20.66 -1.45
CA TYR A 403 10.52 -19.71 -2.47
C TYR A 403 8.99 -19.61 -2.60
N VAL A 404 8.27 -20.74 -2.59
CA VAL A 404 6.80 -20.79 -2.73
C VAL A 404 6.06 -19.97 -1.65
N TYR A 405 6.69 -19.73 -0.50
CA TYR A 405 6.17 -18.94 0.62
C TYR A 405 7.04 -17.73 0.97
N GLY A 406 7.97 -17.39 0.09
CA GLY A 406 8.98 -16.35 0.28
C GLY A 406 8.50 -14.92 0.09
N ASP A 407 7.20 -14.71 -0.02
CA ASP A 407 6.56 -13.40 -0.12
C ASP A 407 5.31 -13.34 0.77
N TYR A 408 4.69 -12.17 0.90
CA TYR A 408 3.52 -11.94 1.74
C TYR A 408 2.54 -11.00 1.05
N PRO A 409 1.22 -11.11 1.34
CA PRO A 409 0.22 -10.25 0.70
C PRO A 409 0.30 -8.81 1.20
N ILE A 410 -0.17 -7.88 0.37
CA ILE A 410 -0.22 -6.44 0.69
C ILE A 410 -0.95 -6.15 2.01
N PHE A 411 -1.93 -6.96 2.36
CA PHE A 411 -2.66 -6.89 3.63
C PHE A 411 -1.74 -6.90 4.86
N LEU A 412 -0.60 -7.59 4.78
CA LEU A 412 0.40 -7.69 5.85
C LEU A 412 1.59 -6.73 5.67
N ALA A 413 1.84 -6.28 4.44
CA ALA A 413 3.07 -5.55 4.10
C ALA A 413 3.24 -4.27 4.91
N GLU A 414 2.22 -3.42 4.95
CA GLU A 414 2.25 -2.13 5.63
C GLU A 414 2.24 -2.21 7.16
N ILE A 415 1.90 -3.37 7.72
CA ILE A 415 1.94 -3.56 9.17
C ILE A 415 3.37 -3.45 9.68
N ALA A 416 4.33 -4.06 8.99
CA ALA A 416 5.74 -4.04 9.38
C ALA A 416 6.34 -2.63 9.29
N SER A 417 6.12 -1.93 8.19
CA SER A 417 6.62 -0.57 7.96
C SER A 417 6.01 0.43 8.95
N THR A 418 4.70 0.40 9.12
CA THR A 418 3.98 1.30 10.03
C THR A 418 4.27 1.01 11.50
N THR A 419 4.59 -0.23 11.87
CA THR A 419 5.06 -0.57 13.22
C THR A 419 6.36 0.17 13.53
N ASN A 420 7.32 0.21 12.59
CA ASN A 420 8.56 0.98 12.75
C ASN A 420 8.30 2.47 12.96
N GLU A 421 7.38 3.07 12.20
CA GLU A 421 7.00 4.48 12.37
C GLU A 421 6.38 4.76 13.75
N ASN A 422 5.51 3.87 14.23
CA ASN A 422 4.92 4.01 15.57
C ASN A 422 6.00 3.91 16.67
N ILE A 423 6.96 3.00 16.54
CA ILE A 423 8.08 2.87 17.48
C ILE A 423 8.99 4.11 17.44
N LEU A 424 9.25 4.66 16.24
CA LEU A 424 9.98 5.93 16.11
C LEU A 424 9.25 7.05 16.84
N THR A 425 7.96 7.18 16.64
CA THR A 425 7.13 8.19 17.34
C THR A 425 7.23 8.05 18.84
N GLU A 426 7.09 6.83 19.39
CA GLU A 426 7.23 6.58 20.84
C GLU A 426 8.62 6.95 21.36
N THR A 427 9.67 6.62 20.63
CA THR A 427 11.05 6.93 21.02
C THR A 427 11.28 8.43 21.03
N LEU A 428 10.88 9.13 19.97
CA LEU A 428 11.01 10.58 19.87
C LEU A 428 10.25 11.30 20.99
N LEU A 429 9.02 10.85 21.31
CA LEU A 429 8.23 11.41 22.41
C LEU A 429 8.87 11.19 23.80
N LYS A 430 9.61 10.09 24.01
CA LYS A 430 10.35 9.84 25.24
C LYS A 430 11.59 10.73 25.39
N GLU A 431 12.24 11.08 24.30
CA GLU A 431 13.51 11.80 24.29
C GLU A 431 13.36 13.31 24.26
N VAL A 432 12.33 13.81 23.57
CA VAL A 432 12.10 15.25 23.37
C VAL A 432 11.82 15.95 24.70
N LYS A 433 12.51 17.08 24.90
CA LYS A 433 12.39 17.85 26.14
C LYS A 433 11.67 19.19 25.97
N ASP A 434 11.63 19.71 24.76
CA ASP A 434 10.96 20.94 24.46
C ASP A 434 9.54 20.74 23.98
N ASP A 435 8.64 21.61 24.41
CA ASP A 435 7.21 21.48 24.13
C ASP A 435 6.86 21.72 22.65
N LYS A 436 7.68 22.48 21.89
CA LYS A 436 7.42 22.75 20.46
C LYS A 436 7.67 21.52 19.59
N THR A 437 8.83 20.89 19.76
CA THR A 437 9.15 19.65 19.04
C THR A 437 8.18 18.54 19.43
N ARG A 438 7.82 18.47 20.72
CA ARG A 438 6.82 17.53 21.21
C ARG A 438 5.46 17.73 20.54
N PHE A 439 5.02 18.97 20.42
CA PHE A 439 3.79 19.33 19.70
C PHE A 439 3.85 18.87 18.23
N ALA A 440 4.97 19.12 17.54
CA ALA A 440 5.13 18.72 16.15
C ALA A 440 5.04 17.20 15.95
N ILE A 441 5.68 16.41 16.83
CA ILE A 441 5.66 14.94 16.76
C ILE A 441 4.24 14.40 17.03
N LEU A 442 3.56 14.92 18.06
CA LEU A 442 2.18 14.53 18.36
C LEU A 442 1.22 14.86 17.21
N ASN A 443 1.35 16.06 16.63
CA ASN A 443 0.52 16.47 15.51
C ASN A 443 0.78 15.62 14.27
N HIS A 444 2.05 15.30 13.97
CA HIS A 444 2.41 14.39 12.85
C HIS A 444 1.69 13.05 12.98
N TYR A 445 1.72 12.44 14.16
CA TYR A 445 1.00 11.18 14.39
C TYR A 445 -0.51 11.31 14.22
N LEU A 446 -1.13 12.35 14.81
CA LEU A 446 -2.58 12.55 14.75
C LEU A 446 -3.06 12.84 13.32
N ASP A 447 -2.29 13.61 12.55
CA ASP A 447 -2.57 13.84 11.13
C ASP A 447 -2.41 12.55 10.30
N GLY A 448 -1.39 11.75 10.57
CA GLY A 448 -1.20 10.43 9.95
C GLY A 448 -2.37 9.50 10.24
N PHE A 449 -2.81 9.41 11.49
CA PHE A 449 -3.96 8.62 11.90
C PHE A 449 -5.27 9.11 11.24
N LYS A 450 -5.49 10.45 11.21
CA LYS A 450 -6.62 11.06 10.50
C LYS A 450 -6.67 10.62 9.04
N GLY A 451 -5.53 10.71 8.34
CA GLY A 451 -5.44 10.39 6.92
C GLY A 451 -5.52 8.91 6.60
N THR A 452 -4.98 8.05 7.48
CA THR A 452 -4.84 6.61 7.21
C THR A 452 -5.98 5.77 7.82
N VAL A 453 -6.50 6.15 8.99
CA VAL A 453 -7.58 5.41 9.63
C VAL A 453 -8.94 6.03 9.34
N PHE A 454 -9.18 7.28 9.73
CA PHE A 454 -10.49 7.90 9.57
C PHE A 454 -10.85 8.13 8.10
N ARG A 455 -9.97 8.78 7.35
CA ARG A 455 -10.23 9.10 5.94
C ARG A 455 -10.36 7.85 5.08
N GLN A 456 -9.50 6.87 5.24
CA GLN A 456 -9.56 5.65 4.45
C GLN A 456 -10.78 4.80 4.80
N THR A 457 -11.26 4.85 6.04
CA THR A 457 -12.52 4.20 6.42
C THR A 457 -13.73 4.95 5.86
N GLN A 458 -13.71 6.28 5.80
CA GLN A 458 -14.71 7.06 5.07
C GLN A 458 -14.79 6.61 3.60
N PHE A 459 -13.66 6.43 2.95
CA PHE A 459 -13.60 5.92 1.58
C PHE A 459 -14.14 4.50 1.47
N ALA A 460 -13.78 3.62 2.41
CA ALA A 460 -14.29 2.25 2.46
C ALA A 460 -15.82 2.22 2.64
N GLU A 461 -16.37 3.09 3.47
CA GLU A 461 -17.81 3.20 3.68
C GLU A 461 -18.54 3.70 2.41
N PHE A 462 -17.96 4.68 1.72
CA PHE A 462 -18.47 5.15 0.43
C PHE A 462 -18.40 4.05 -0.64
N GLU A 463 -17.25 3.39 -0.78
CA GLU A 463 -17.04 2.30 -1.74
C GLU A 463 -18.05 1.17 -1.54
N HIS A 464 -18.23 0.75 -0.29
CA HIS A 464 -19.20 -0.31 0.03
C HIS A 464 -20.63 0.13 -0.30
N ALA A 465 -21.02 1.35 0.05
CA ALA A 465 -22.35 1.87 -0.21
C ALA A 465 -22.68 1.93 -1.71
N ILE A 466 -21.76 2.35 -2.58
CA ILE A 466 -22.01 2.39 -4.03
C ILE A 466 -22.07 1.00 -4.66
N HIS A 467 -21.26 0.04 -4.19
CA HIS A 467 -21.34 -1.35 -4.64
C HIS A 467 -22.68 -2.01 -4.26
N GLU A 468 -23.14 -1.82 -3.01
CA GLU A 468 -24.44 -2.31 -2.54
C GLU A 468 -25.62 -1.65 -3.27
N ALA A 469 -25.52 -0.34 -3.52
CA ALA A 469 -26.54 0.40 -4.27
C ALA A 469 -26.68 -0.16 -5.70
N ASP A 470 -25.59 -0.32 -6.42
CA ASP A 470 -25.60 -0.89 -7.78
C ASP A 470 -26.12 -2.34 -7.78
N ALA A 471 -25.67 -3.16 -6.84
CA ALA A 471 -26.10 -4.56 -6.70
C ALA A 471 -27.63 -4.66 -6.43
N SER A 472 -28.22 -3.68 -5.75
CA SER A 472 -29.67 -3.58 -5.50
C SER A 472 -30.47 -2.94 -6.67
N GLY A 473 -29.78 -2.51 -7.75
CA GLY A 473 -30.40 -1.90 -8.92
C GLY A 473 -30.52 -0.38 -8.88
N GLN A 474 -29.93 0.28 -7.89
CA GLN A 474 -29.83 1.75 -7.87
C GLN A 474 -28.88 2.23 -8.95
N ILE A 475 -29.29 3.26 -9.70
CA ILE A 475 -28.41 3.92 -10.66
C ILE A 475 -27.45 4.87 -9.93
N LEU A 476 -26.15 4.72 -10.15
CA LEU A 476 -25.12 5.57 -9.57
C LEU A 476 -24.94 6.85 -10.42
N THR A 477 -25.88 7.79 -10.27
CA THR A 477 -25.77 9.11 -10.89
C THR A 477 -24.78 10.00 -10.14
N ALA A 478 -24.31 11.08 -10.77
CA ALA A 478 -23.51 12.09 -10.10
C ALA A 478 -24.20 12.62 -8.84
N ASP A 479 -25.48 13.01 -8.95
CA ASP A 479 -26.27 13.53 -7.82
C ASP A 479 -26.34 12.52 -6.65
N PHE A 480 -26.53 11.23 -6.95
CA PHE A 480 -26.56 10.18 -5.92
C PHE A 480 -25.20 10.07 -5.20
N MET A 481 -24.10 10.01 -5.95
CA MET A 481 -22.76 9.86 -5.38
C MET A 481 -22.29 11.13 -4.67
N ASN A 482 -22.58 12.31 -5.23
CA ASN A 482 -22.29 13.60 -4.58
C ASN A 482 -22.97 13.71 -3.23
N LYS A 483 -24.28 13.39 -3.18
CA LYS A 483 -25.03 13.43 -1.92
C LYS A 483 -24.49 12.42 -0.91
N LEU A 484 -24.26 11.19 -1.33
CA LEU A 484 -23.71 10.13 -0.46
C LEU A 484 -22.35 10.55 0.12
N TYR A 485 -21.48 11.10 -0.73
CA TYR A 485 -20.15 11.52 -0.30
C TYR A 485 -20.21 12.72 0.66
N ALA A 486 -21.05 13.72 0.35
CA ALA A 486 -21.28 14.88 1.23
C ALA A 486 -21.82 14.46 2.60
N ASP A 487 -22.79 13.56 2.66
CA ASP A 487 -23.39 13.06 3.90
C ASP A 487 -22.33 12.30 4.74
N LEU A 488 -21.49 11.48 4.11
CA LEU A 488 -20.38 10.80 4.77
C LEU A 488 -19.31 11.77 5.26
N ASN A 489 -18.97 12.77 4.46
CA ASN A 489 -18.00 13.78 4.87
C ASN A 489 -18.50 14.58 6.10
N GLU A 490 -19.75 15.00 6.11
CA GLU A 490 -20.37 15.66 7.28
C GLU A 490 -20.32 14.76 8.52
N LYS A 491 -20.67 13.47 8.36
CA LYS A 491 -20.61 12.48 9.44
C LYS A 491 -19.20 12.34 10.02
N TYR A 492 -18.18 12.22 9.18
CA TYR A 492 -16.80 11.99 9.61
C TYR A 492 -16.15 13.25 10.20
N TYR A 493 -16.32 14.40 9.55
CA TYR A 493 -15.62 15.64 9.93
C TYR A 493 -16.45 16.57 10.82
N ASN A 494 -17.74 16.29 11.01
CA ASN A 494 -18.68 17.18 11.73
C ASN A 494 -18.70 18.62 11.15
N LEU A 495 -18.45 18.73 9.84
CA LEU A 495 -18.51 19.97 9.08
C LEU A 495 -19.72 19.89 8.13
N LYS A 496 -20.64 20.86 8.25
CA LYS A 496 -21.88 20.82 7.48
C LYS A 496 -21.61 20.81 5.96
N ALA A 497 -22.29 19.93 5.24
CA ALA A 497 -22.17 19.80 3.79
C ALA A 497 -22.56 21.11 3.09
N GLU A 498 -23.60 21.82 3.57
CA GLU A 498 -24.04 23.09 3.00
C GLU A 498 -22.98 24.20 3.07
N ASP A 499 -22.09 24.14 4.06
CA ASP A 499 -20.99 25.09 4.26
C ASP A 499 -19.69 24.65 3.56
N ASN A 500 -19.65 23.46 2.98
CA ASN A 500 -18.49 22.85 2.32
C ASN A 500 -18.93 22.19 1.00
N TYR A 501 -19.61 22.97 0.16
CA TYR A 501 -20.25 22.50 -1.07
C TYR A 501 -19.34 21.67 -1.96
N GLU A 502 -18.09 22.09 -2.12
CA GLU A 502 -17.15 21.53 -3.09
C GLU A 502 -16.71 20.10 -2.72
N ILE A 503 -16.75 19.73 -1.42
CA ILE A 503 -16.27 18.40 -0.99
C ILE A 503 -17.08 17.24 -1.57
N GLN A 504 -18.33 17.49 -1.99
CA GLN A 504 -19.16 16.48 -2.61
C GLN A 504 -18.55 15.88 -3.88
N PHE A 505 -17.64 16.61 -4.52
CA PHE A 505 -16.97 16.18 -5.76
C PHE A 505 -15.62 15.46 -5.50
N GLU A 506 -15.18 15.31 -4.26
CA GLU A 506 -13.87 14.72 -3.96
C GLU A 506 -13.74 13.27 -4.42
N TRP A 507 -14.81 12.47 -4.40
CA TRP A 507 -14.79 11.09 -4.87
C TRP A 507 -14.33 10.95 -6.32
N GLU A 508 -14.54 11.99 -7.14
CA GLU A 508 -14.19 12.00 -8.56
C GLU A 508 -12.69 11.88 -8.81
N ARG A 509 -11.87 12.41 -7.89
CA ARG A 509 -10.41 12.42 -8.02
C ARG A 509 -9.70 11.27 -7.29
N ILE A 510 -10.41 10.34 -6.71
CA ILE A 510 -9.83 9.26 -5.90
C ILE A 510 -9.66 7.99 -6.73
N PRO A 511 -8.44 7.69 -7.23
CA PRO A 511 -8.22 6.54 -8.11
C PRO A 511 -8.45 5.21 -7.39
N HIS A 512 -8.36 5.18 -6.07
CA HIS A 512 -8.55 3.99 -5.26
C HIS A 512 -9.97 3.40 -5.35
N PHE A 513 -10.99 4.18 -5.71
CA PHE A 513 -12.34 3.65 -5.93
C PHE A 513 -12.46 2.75 -7.17
N TYR A 514 -11.43 2.77 -8.02
CA TYR A 514 -11.28 1.86 -9.17
C TYR A 514 -10.53 0.57 -8.80
N MET A 515 -10.06 0.44 -7.55
CA MET A 515 -9.33 -0.71 -7.00
C MET A 515 -10.26 -1.48 -6.06
N ASN A 516 -10.92 -2.49 -6.54
CA ASN A 516 -11.94 -3.31 -5.88
C ASN A 516 -11.69 -3.58 -4.37
N TYR A 517 -12.29 -2.80 -3.49
CA TYR A 517 -12.18 -2.92 -2.02
C TYR A 517 -10.74 -2.92 -1.49
N TYR A 518 -9.94 -1.98 -1.96
CA TYR A 518 -8.53 -1.90 -1.58
C TYR A 518 -8.28 -1.08 -0.30
N VAL A 519 -9.00 0.06 -0.11
CA VAL A 519 -8.63 1.11 0.85
C VAL A 519 -8.80 0.72 2.32
N TYR A 520 -9.65 -0.23 2.67
CA TYR A 520 -9.83 -0.65 4.06
C TYR A 520 -8.53 -1.18 4.69
N GLN A 521 -7.62 -1.71 3.87
CA GLN A 521 -6.35 -2.29 4.30
C GLN A 521 -5.41 -1.25 4.92
N TYR A 522 -5.51 0.01 4.51
CA TYR A 522 -4.77 1.11 5.15
C TYR A 522 -5.15 1.26 6.61
N ALA A 523 -6.44 1.29 6.91
CA ALA A 523 -6.93 1.49 8.27
C ALA A 523 -6.67 0.26 9.17
N THR A 524 -6.95 -0.95 8.69
CA THR A 524 -6.69 -2.18 9.44
C THR A 524 -5.19 -2.38 9.68
N GLY A 525 -4.37 -2.10 8.68
CA GLY A 525 -2.91 -2.20 8.77
C GLY A 525 -2.33 -1.22 9.78
N PHE A 526 -2.75 0.06 9.74
CA PHE A 526 -2.30 1.06 10.71
C PHE A 526 -2.71 0.71 12.15
N ALA A 527 -3.96 0.28 12.35
CA ALA A 527 -4.44 -0.12 13.68
C ALA A 527 -3.67 -1.32 14.24
N ALA A 528 -3.42 -2.34 13.42
CA ALA A 528 -2.61 -3.49 13.80
C ALA A 528 -1.17 -3.08 14.15
N ALA A 529 -0.57 -2.19 13.37
CA ALA A 529 0.78 -1.69 13.61
C ALA A 529 0.87 -0.85 14.90
N SER A 530 -0.11 0.00 15.17
CA SER A 530 -0.20 0.76 16.41
C SER A 530 -0.30 -0.17 17.63
N TYR A 531 -1.14 -1.20 17.57
CA TYR A 531 -1.27 -2.21 18.62
C TYR A 531 0.03 -2.99 18.84
N LEU A 532 0.71 -3.40 17.76
CA LEU A 532 1.98 -4.11 17.83
C LEU A 532 3.09 -3.23 18.42
N ALA A 533 3.16 -1.96 18.04
CA ALA A 533 4.14 -1.03 18.59
C ALA A 533 3.99 -0.88 20.12
N GLU A 534 2.74 -0.78 20.62
CA GLU A 534 2.46 -0.78 22.07
C GLU A 534 2.97 -2.05 22.76
N LYS A 535 2.71 -3.21 22.15
CA LYS A 535 3.19 -4.50 22.68
C LYS A 535 4.72 -4.61 22.66
N ILE A 536 5.38 -4.09 21.64
CA ILE A 536 6.85 -4.16 21.52
C ILE A 536 7.50 -3.19 22.52
N VAL A 537 6.95 -1.99 22.69
CA VAL A 537 7.52 -0.96 23.56
C VAL A 537 7.28 -1.22 25.05
N HIS A 538 6.10 -1.74 25.39
CA HIS A 538 5.63 -1.89 26.77
C HIS A 538 5.44 -3.34 27.22
N GLY A 539 5.53 -4.30 26.31
CA GLY A 539 5.33 -5.72 26.56
C GLY A 539 6.63 -6.45 27.00
N THR A 540 6.69 -7.71 26.68
CA THR A 540 7.76 -8.64 27.08
C THR A 540 8.69 -9.00 25.90
N GLU A 541 9.79 -9.71 26.18
CA GLU A 541 10.62 -10.27 25.11
C GLU A 541 9.86 -11.28 24.24
N GLU A 542 8.87 -12.01 24.82
CA GLU A 542 8.01 -12.92 24.06
C GLU A 542 7.17 -12.19 23.01
N ASP A 543 6.72 -10.94 23.28
CA ASP A 543 6.01 -10.13 22.31
C ASP A 543 6.90 -9.74 21.11
N LYS A 544 8.19 -9.46 21.36
CA LYS A 544 9.17 -9.17 20.30
C LYS A 544 9.49 -10.42 19.48
N GLU A 545 9.67 -11.57 20.13
CA GLU A 545 9.88 -12.86 19.44
C GLU A 545 8.66 -13.25 18.59
N ALA A 546 7.45 -13.00 19.08
CA ALA A 546 6.20 -13.20 18.34
C ALA A 546 6.15 -12.31 17.10
N TYR A 547 6.55 -11.04 17.21
CA TYR A 547 6.65 -10.13 16.08
C TYR A 547 7.67 -10.60 15.03
N LEU A 548 8.85 -11.04 15.44
CA LEU A 548 9.85 -11.62 14.52
C LEU A 548 9.33 -12.89 13.84
N THR A 549 8.55 -13.71 14.54
CA THR A 549 7.90 -14.89 13.96
C THR A 549 6.93 -14.52 12.85
N TYR A 550 6.15 -13.45 13.03
CA TYR A 550 5.32 -12.87 11.97
C TYR A 550 6.14 -12.43 10.75
N LEU A 551 7.24 -11.69 10.95
CA LEU A 551 8.11 -11.23 9.87
C LEU A 551 8.74 -12.39 9.07
N LYS A 552 8.91 -13.55 9.69
CA LYS A 552 9.50 -14.76 9.10
C LYS A 552 8.49 -15.66 8.40
N ALA A 553 7.20 -15.43 8.58
CA ALA A 553 6.17 -16.37 8.16
C ALA A 553 5.86 -16.33 6.66
N GLY A 554 6.06 -15.21 5.99
CA GLY A 554 5.71 -15.05 4.58
C GLY A 554 4.25 -15.43 4.30
N SER A 555 4.03 -16.22 3.26
CA SER A 555 2.73 -16.80 2.90
C SER A 555 2.62 -18.29 3.25
N SER A 556 3.32 -18.74 4.30
CA SER A 556 3.26 -20.13 4.79
C SER A 556 1.93 -20.50 5.45
N ASP A 557 1.06 -19.53 5.69
CA ASP A 557 -0.26 -19.67 6.28
C ASP A 557 -1.18 -18.54 5.77
N TYR A 558 -2.46 -18.61 6.09
CA TYR A 558 -3.41 -17.54 5.76
C TYR A 558 -3.04 -16.22 6.45
N PRO A 559 -3.28 -15.06 5.82
CA PRO A 559 -2.84 -13.77 6.36
C PRO A 559 -3.28 -13.48 7.79
N LEU A 560 -4.53 -13.80 8.16
CA LEU A 560 -4.99 -13.61 9.54
C LEU A 560 -4.28 -14.54 10.53
N GLU A 561 -3.95 -15.77 10.14
CA GLU A 561 -3.20 -16.70 10.96
C GLU A 561 -1.71 -16.26 11.09
N VAL A 562 -1.16 -15.66 10.03
CA VAL A 562 0.18 -15.09 10.07
C VAL A 562 0.27 -13.95 11.08
N ILE A 563 -0.66 -13.00 11.04
CA ILE A 563 -0.62 -11.86 11.98
C ILE A 563 -0.98 -12.25 13.41
N LYS A 564 -1.76 -13.33 13.61
CA LYS A 564 -1.99 -13.92 14.95
C LYS A 564 -0.68 -14.39 15.60
N LYS A 565 0.33 -14.78 14.84
CA LYS A 565 1.65 -15.15 15.36
C LYS A 565 2.31 -13.99 16.11
N ALA A 566 2.03 -12.75 15.71
CA ALA A 566 2.45 -11.54 16.42
C ALA A 566 1.52 -11.15 17.59
N GLY A 567 0.43 -11.90 17.82
CA GLY A 567 -0.54 -11.66 18.89
C GLY A 567 -1.64 -10.68 18.51
N VAL A 568 -1.91 -10.47 17.22
CA VAL A 568 -3.02 -9.64 16.73
C VAL A 568 -4.11 -10.54 16.15
N ASP A 569 -5.27 -10.58 16.78
CA ASP A 569 -6.46 -11.23 16.23
C ASP A 569 -7.37 -10.17 15.56
N MET A 570 -7.31 -10.10 14.25
CA MET A 570 -8.11 -9.14 13.46
C MET A 570 -9.56 -9.58 13.26
N THR A 571 -9.96 -10.73 13.79
CA THR A 571 -11.36 -11.17 13.79
C THR A 571 -12.19 -10.53 14.90
N ASN A 572 -11.55 -9.85 15.85
CA ASN A 572 -12.19 -9.05 16.90
C ASN A 572 -11.75 -7.58 16.81
N THR A 573 -12.24 -6.72 17.72
CA THR A 573 -11.99 -5.27 17.70
C THR A 573 -10.85 -4.81 18.61
N ASP A 574 -10.19 -5.69 19.34
CA ASP A 574 -9.20 -5.34 20.37
C ASP A 574 -8.07 -4.48 19.83
N TYR A 575 -7.54 -4.80 18.64
CA TYR A 575 -6.47 -4.04 17.99
C TYR A 575 -6.95 -2.65 17.55
N LEU A 576 -8.21 -2.51 17.14
CA LEU A 576 -8.82 -1.22 16.78
C LEU A 576 -9.02 -0.35 18.01
N ASP A 577 -9.61 -0.90 19.08
CA ASP A 577 -9.83 -0.18 20.33
C ASP A 577 -8.50 0.27 20.95
N ALA A 578 -7.46 -0.56 20.89
CA ALA A 578 -6.12 -0.19 21.33
C ALA A 578 -5.51 0.96 20.50
N ALA A 579 -5.65 0.94 19.17
CA ALA A 579 -5.18 2.02 18.30
C ALA A 579 -5.89 3.35 18.59
N PHE A 580 -7.21 3.32 18.79
CA PHE A 580 -7.97 4.51 19.18
C PHE A 580 -7.60 5.03 20.58
N LYS A 581 -7.24 4.14 21.50
CA LYS A 581 -6.74 4.54 22.82
C LYS A 581 -5.42 5.32 22.69
N VAL A 582 -4.49 4.86 21.87
CA VAL A 582 -3.24 5.58 21.57
C VAL A 582 -3.54 6.96 20.96
N PHE A 583 -4.45 7.02 19.98
CA PHE A 583 -4.88 8.29 19.39
C PHE A 583 -5.43 9.24 20.45
N GLU A 584 -6.32 8.79 21.31
CA GLU A 584 -6.92 9.60 22.38
C GLU A 584 -5.88 10.11 23.37
N ASP A 585 -4.96 9.26 23.81
CA ASP A 585 -3.91 9.64 24.76
C ASP A 585 -3.01 10.73 24.17
N ARG A 586 -2.62 10.62 22.92
CA ARG A 586 -1.83 11.63 22.22
C ARG A 586 -2.61 12.91 21.96
N LEU A 587 -3.91 12.82 21.67
CA LEU A 587 -4.79 13.97 21.54
C LEU A 587 -4.90 14.74 22.85
N VAL A 588 -5.11 14.06 23.98
CA VAL A 588 -5.14 14.69 25.31
C VAL A 588 -3.84 15.42 25.63
N GLU A 589 -2.71 14.82 25.27
CA GLU A 589 -1.40 15.46 25.46
C GLU A 589 -1.24 16.71 24.58
N LEU A 590 -1.65 16.64 23.31
CA LEU A 590 -1.63 17.79 22.42
C LEU A 590 -2.55 18.91 22.90
N GLU A 591 -3.76 18.59 23.37
CA GLU A 591 -4.69 19.54 24.00
C GLU A 591 -4.04 20.27 25.18
N ALA A 592 -3.33 19.53 26.04
CA ALA A 592 -2.61 20.13 27.20
C ALA A 592 -1.49 21.08 26.75
N LEU A 593 -0.77 20.81 25.68
CA LEU A 593 0.22 21.72 25.12
C LEU A 593 -0.42 22.98 24.54
N VAL A 594 -1.55 22.85 23.86
CA VAL A 594 -2.32 24.00 23.35
C VAL A 594 -2.82 24.89 24.48
N GLU A 595 -3.28 24.32 25.60
CA GLU A 595 -3.70 25.07 26.78
C GLU A 595 -2.54 25.85 27.43
N LYS A 596 -1.32 25.37 27.34
CA LYS A 596 -0.09 26.09 27.75
C LYS A 596 0.30 27.20 26.75
N GLY A 597 -0.36 27.32 25.60
CA GLY A 597 -0.06 28.34 24.59
C GLY A 597 1.11 27.98 23.67
N VAL A 598 1.55 26.72 23.62
CA VAL A 598 2.71 26.28 22.80
C VAL A 598 2.53 26.59 21.32
N HIS A 599 1.32 26.54 20.82
CA HIS A 599 0.95 26.83 19.42
C HIS A 599 1.11 28.33 19.04
N LEU A 600 1.28 29.21 20.00
CA LEU A 600 1.42 30.68 19.79
C LEU A 600 2.89 31.12 19.70
N SER A 601 3.84 30.20 19.89
CA SER A 601 5.26 30.57 20.08
C SER A 601 6.16 30.19 18.91
#